data_9b8e39e4ec4a4aca9806ace2ea00f3ff
#
_entry.id   9b8e39e4ec4a4aca9806ace2ea00f3ff
#
_cell.length_a   1.000
_cell.length_b   1.000
_cell.length_c   1.000
_cell.angle_alpha   90.00
_cell.angle_beta   90.00
_cell.angle_gamma   90.00
#
_symmetry.space_group_name_H-M   'P 1'
#
loop_
_entity.id
_entity.type
_entity.pdbx_description
1 polymer ?
#
loop_
_entity_poly.entity_id
_entity_poly.type
_entity_poly.pdbx_seq_one_letter_code
_entity_poly.pdbx_strand_id
1 'polypeptide(L)'
;MYQINEIPLTQETLSALLAQIDTARMGLIGDLCLDLYWLADMRLSELSRETPHYPLPVVEERCNPGGAGNAANNIAALRPAKLCVAGLVGDDWRGSLLLDALTSAGIDTSYIIRDSSRVTNTYVKPLRRGISDVVYEDPRLDFESRKPVSPATEQKLLTALDQMAAQVDVICVSDQMQYGCITPAIRTRLSELGKAGKTIIVDSRDHVTDYKNVTVKPNEVEAARAYGNGTVPDLSELSRLAADMAARTGCTALMTLGENGCFVADDTGVIQCRACPVEPPIDFCGAGDTFLAGFGTLLAAGATPLQAAQIACLCAAVTIKKIGTTGTASREEVLAAWDAYLG
;
A
#
# COMPACT_ATOMS: atom_id res chain seq x y z
N MET A 1 -20.48 11.64 -16.11
CA MET A 1 -21.36 11.95 -14.95
C MET A 1 -21.28 10.74 -14.03
N TYR A 2 -21.02 10.92 -12.74
CA TYR A 2 -20.95 9.83 -11.77
C TYR A 2 -22.22 9.78 -10.91
N GLN A 3 -22.46 8.60 -10.30
CA GLN A 3 -23.51 8.42 -9.31
C GLN A 3 -22.89 8.34 -7.91
N ILE A 4 -23.54 8.90 -6.91
CA ILE A 4 -23.15 8.69 -5.52
C ILE A 4 -23.74 7.35 -5.08
N ASN A 5 -22.93 6.53 -4.42
CA ASN A 5 -23.43 5.27 -3.87
C ASN A 5 -24.47 5.55 -2.77
N GLU A 6 -25.69 5.12 -3.01
CA GLU A 6 -26.80 5.19 -2.03
C GLU A 6 -27.08 3.82 -1.39
N ILE A 7 -26.39 2.76 -1.81
CA ILE A 7 -26.54 1.42 -1.24
C ILE A 7 -25.74 1.37 0.06
N PRO A 8 -26.39 1.30 1.23
CA PRO A 8 -25.67 1.26 2.50
C PRO A 8 -24.96 -0.09 2.65
N LEU A 9 -23.74 -0.06 3.16
CA LEU A 9 -23.08 -1.25 3.67
C LEU A 9 -23.77 -1.64 4.98
N THR A 10 -24.50 -2.75 4.99
CA THR A 10 -25.14 -3.22 6.23
C THR A 10 -24.13 -3.94 7.12
N GLN A 11 -24.34 -3.92 8.44
CA GLN A 11 -23.50 -4.65 9.41
C GLN A 11 -23.46 -6.15 9.12
N GLU A 12 -24.59 -6.72 8.69
CA GLU A 12 -24.68 -8.13 8.32
C GLU A 12 -23.78 -8.46 7.13
N THR A 13 -23.82 -7.63 6.06
CA THR A 13 -22.96 -7.78 4.88
C THR A 13 -21.49 -7.63 5.26
N LEU A 14 -21.14 -6.60 6.05
CA LEU A 14 -19.79 -6.39 6.53
C LEU A 14 -19.27 -7.60 7.32
N SER A 15 -20.06 -8.05 8.32
CA SER A 15 -19.70 -9.19 9.17
C SER A 15 -19.50 -10.48 8.37
N ALA A 16 -20.39 -10.75 7.42
CA ALA A 16 -20.30 -11.90 6.54
C ALA A 16 -19.02 -11.86 5.66
N LEU A 17 -18.72 -10.71 5.05
CA LEU A 17 -17.51 -10.55 4.21
C LEU A 17 -16.24 -10.65 5.05
N LEU A 18 -16.19 -10.04 6.24
CA LEU A 18 -15.05 -10.17 7.14
C LEU A 18 -14.81 -11.63 7.59
N ALA A 19 -15.86 -12.41 7.79
CA ALA A 19 -15.73 -13.84 8.09
C ALA A 19 -15.21 -14.65 6.90
N GLN A 20 -15.58 -14.30 5.66
CA GLN A 20 -15.10 -14.96 4.44
C GLN A 20 -13.60 -14.75 4.20
N ILE A 21 -12.97 -13.73 4.80
CA ILE A 21 -11.52 -13.52 4.71
C ILE A 21 -10.75 -14.76 5.20
N ASP A 22 -11.31 -15.58 6.09
CA ASP A 22 -10.69 -16.82 6.57
C ASP A 22 -10.41 -17.84 5.45
N THR A 23 -11.00 -17.67 4.27
CA THR A 23 -10.74 -18.51 3.09
C THR A 23 -9.90 -17.81 2.02
N ALA A 24 -9.68 -16.50 2.14
CA ALA A 24 -8.99 -15.68 1.14
C ALA A 24 -7.48 -16.02 1.07
N ARG A 25 -6.96 -16.16 -0.15
CA ARG A 25 -5.53 -16.39 -0.41
C ARG A 25 -4.97 -15.19 -1.17
N MET A 26 -4.14 -14.42 -0.50
CA MET A 26 -3.61 -13.16 -0.98
C MET A 26 -2.16 -13.29 -1.45
N GLY A 27 -1.87 -12.66 -2.58
CA GLY A 27 -0.51 -12.37 -3.02
C GLY A 27 -0.27 -10.87 -3.03
N LEU A 28 0.96 -10.47 -2.75
CA LEU A 28 1.41 -9.11 -2.96
C LEU A 28 2.77 -9.14 -3.64
N ILE A 29 2.94 -8.36 -4.70
CA ILE A 29 4.25 -8.09 -5.29
C ILE A 29 4.50 -6.60 -5.31
N GLY A 30 5.68 -6.15 -4.89
CA GLY A 30 5.95 -4.72 -4.93
C GLY A 30 7.25 -4.28 -4.31
N ASP A 31 7.41 -2.97 -4.30
CA ASP A 31 8.62 -2.28 -3.86
C ASP A 31 8.66 -2.23 -2.33
N LEU A 32 9.41 -3.18 -1.78
CA LEU A 32 9.63 -3.30 -0.35
C LEU A 32 10.63 -2.24 0.12
N CYS A 33 10.35 -1.60 1.26
CA CYS A 33 11.30 -0.76 1.97
C CYS A 33 11.20 -0.93 3.48
N LEU A 34 12.22 -0.45 4.18
CA LEU A 34 12.25 -0.39 5.64
C LEU A 34 12.09 1.06 6.08
N ASP A 35 11.06 1.37 6.86
CA ASP A 35 10.97 2.62 7.59
C ASP A 35 11.67 2.47 8.94
N LEU A 36 12.71 3.26 9.16
CA LEU A 36 13.54 3.22 10.36
C LEU A 36 13.44 4.54 11.11
N TYR A 37 13.03 4.50 12.37
CA TYR A 37 12.87 5.67 13.22
C TYR A 37 13.91 5.64 14.32
N TRP A 38 14.73 6.69 14.41
CA TRP A 38 15.71 6.88 15.47
C TRP A 38 15.30 8.03 16.38
N LEU A 39 14.94 7.72 17.62
CA LEU A 39 14.66 8.76 18.61
C LEU A 39 15.95 9.10 19.34
N ALA A 40 16.46 10.32 19.13
CA ALA A 40 17.59 10.88 19.85
C ALA A 40 17.14 11.74 21.02
N ASP A 41 17.83 11.61 22.18
CA ASP A 41 17.60 12.44 23.35
C ASP A 41 18.75 13.45 23.51
N MET A 42 18.48 14.71 23.15
CA MET A 42 19.46 15.78 23.15
C MET A 42 19.94 16.17 24.57
N ARG A 43 19.26 15.75 25.63
CA ARG A 43 19.72 15.92 27.00
C ARG A 43 20.97 15.12 27.32
N LEU A 44 21.23 14.06 26.54
CA LEU A 44 22.41 13.20 26.65
C LEU A 44 23.54 13.63 25.70
N SER A 45 23.35 14.68 24.92
CA SER A 45 24.32 15.13 23.92
C SER A 45 25.40 15.98 24.57
N GLU A 46 26.65 15.71 24.19
CA GLU A 46 27.82 16.50 24.55
C GLU A 46 28.52 16.95 23.25
N LEU A 47 29.27 18.05 23.32
CA LEU A 47 30.03 18.50 22.17
C LEU A 47 31.04 17.41 21.72
N SER A 48 31.04 17.08 20.45
CA SER A 48 32.02 16.12 19.90
C SER A 48 33.45 16.66 20.10
N ARG A 49 34.38 15.73 20.40
CA ARG A 49 35.82 16.07 20.49
C ARG A 49 36.48 16.08 19.13
N GLU A 50 35.83 15.52 18.11
CA GLU A 50 36.40 15.33 16.77
C GLU A 50 35.83 16.33 15.74
N THR A 51 34.64 16.86 15.99
CA THR A 51 33.94 17.79 15.12
C THR A 51 33.26 18.91 15.87
N PRO A 52 32.98 20.08 15.26
CA PRO A 52 32.26 21.18 15.93
C PRO A 52 30.75 20.93 16.07
N HIS A 53 30.30 19.68 16.09
CA HIS A 53 28.90 19.30 16.13
C HIS A 53 28.55 18.50 17.39
N TYR A 54 27.30 18.56 17.80
CA TYR A 54 26.73 17.70 18.80
C TYR A 54 26.28 16.38 18.18
N PRO A 55 26.67 15.21 18.73
CA PRO A 55 26.13 13.93 18.30
C PRO A 55 24.64 13.82 18.66
N LEU A 56 23.94 12.95 17.98
CA LEU A 56 22.55 12.60 18.25
C LEU A 56 22.52 11.26 19.01
N PRO A 57 22.46 11.25 20.36
CA PRO A 57 22.40 10.01 21.13
C PRO A 57 21.06 9.31 20.92
N VAL A 58 21.04 8.27 20.08
CA VAL A 58 19.84 7.47 19.83
C VAL A 58 19.53 6.61 21.04
N VAL A 59 18.33 6.76 21.60
CA VAL A 59 17.85 6.05 22.79
C VAL A 59 16.77 5.02 22.47
N GLU A 60 16.14 5.13 21.29
CA GLU A 60 15.13 4.20 20.82
C GLU A 60 15.23 4.05 19.29
N GLU A 61 15.17 2.80 18.84
CA GLU A 61 15.07 2.48 17.44
C GLU A 61 13.79 1.70 17.19
N ARG A 62 13.02 2.10 16.19
CA ARG A 62 11.84 1.37 15.71
C ARG A 62 11.96 1.14 14.20
N CYS A 63 11.56 0.00 13.74
CA CYS A 63 11.49 -0.31 12.31
C CYS A 63 10.12 -0.86 11.93
N ASN A 64 9.64 -0.44 10.76
CA ASN A 64 8.39 -0.92 10.18
C ASN A 64 8.59 -1.27 8.71
N PRO A 65 7.95 -2.33 8.20
CA PRO A 65 7.84 -2.52 6.76
C PRO A 65 7.12 -1.34 6.11
N GLY A 66 7.74 -0.72 5.10
CA GLY A 66 7.21 0.39 4.32
C GLY A 66 6.93 0.01 2.87
N GLY A 67 6.27 0.89 2.11
CA GLY A 67 5.86 0.62 0.74
C GLY A 67 5.01 -0.64 0.63
N ALA A 68 5.39 -1.57 -0.26
CA ALA A 68 4.73 -2.86 -0.37
C ALA A 68 4.68 -3.63 0.97
N GLY A 69 5.66 -3.44 1.87
CA GLY A 69 5.67 -4.03 3.20
C GLY A 69 4.54 -3.50 4.09
N ASN A 70 4.21 -2.22 3.99
CA ASN A 70 3.06 -1.64 4.70
C ASN A 70 1.73 -2.22 4.17
N ALA A 71 1.57 -2.33 2.85
CA ALA A 71 0.40 -2.99 2.26
C ALA A 71 0.29 -4.46 2.73
N ALA A 72 1.42 -5.19 2.79
CA ALA A 72 1.46 -6.56 3.31
C ALA A 72 1.02 -6.65 4.77
N ASN A 73 1.49 -5.76 5.64
CA ASN A 73 1.06 -5.70 7.04
C ASN A 73 -0.44 -5.41 7.18
N ASN A 74 -0.99 -4.54 6.33
CA ASN A 74 -2.42 -4.25 6.31
C ASN A 74 -3.24 -5.48 5.87
N ILE A 75 -2.78 -6.25 4.87
CA ILE A 75 -3.41 -7.52 4.50
C ILE A 75 -3.31 -8.52 5.66
N ALA A 76 -2.14 -8.65 6.29
CA ALA A 76 -1.92 -9.57 7.41
C ALA A 76 -2.82 -9.25 8.62
N ALA A 77 -3.06 -7.96 8.91
CA ALA A 77 -3.96 -7.52 9.98
C ALA A 77 -5.42 -7.97 9.76
N LEU A 78 -5.84 -8.16 8.51
CA LEU A 78 -7.13 -8.73 8.15
C LEU A 78 -7.16 -10.28 8.26
N ARG A 79 -6.03 -10.94 8.51
CA ARG A 79 -5.90 -12.38 8.77
C ARG A 79 -6.48 -13.27 7.66
N PRO A 80 -6.05 -13.13 6.38
CA PRO A 80 -6.46 -14.07 5.34
C PRO A 80 -5.89 -15.48 5.61
N ALA A 81 -6.47 -16.50 4.96
CA ALA A 81 -5.99 -17.88 5.06
C ALA A 81 -4.52 -18.03 4.62
N LYS A 82 -4.09 -17.21 3.67
CA LYS A 82 -2.73 -17.19 3.15
C LYS A 82 -2.36 -15.79 2.68
N LEU A 83 -1.10 -15.39 2.97
CA LEU A 83 -0.49 -14.19 2.41
C LEU A 83 0.93 -14.50 1.98
N CYS A 84 1.20 -14.40 0.67
CA CYS A 84 2.52 -14.54 0.07
C CYS A 84 2.99 -13.16 -0.42
N VAL A 85 4.25 -12.83 -0.16
CA VAL A 85 4.84 -11.56 -0.63
C VAL A 85 6.03 -11.86 -1.54
N ALA A 86 5.99 -11.31 -2.75
CA ALA A 86 7.10 -11.29 -3.70
C ALA A 86 7.70 -9.88 -3.77
N GLY A 87 8.99 -9.80 -3.95
CA GLY A 87 9.69 -8.52 -4.01
C GLY A 87 11.20 -8.67 -4.05
N LEU A 88 11.90 -7.57 -3.83
CA LEU A 88 13.35 -7.50 -3.91
C LEU A 88 13.92 -6.74 -2.72
N VAL A 89 14.90 -7.33 -2.05
CA VAL A 89 15.66 -6.69 -0.97
C VAL A 89 17.16 -6.86 -1.23
N GLY A 90 17.98 -6.00 -0.63
CA GLY A 90 19.43 -6.18 -0.59
C GLY A 90 19.83 -7.35 0.31
N ASP A 91 21.02 -7.88 0.09
CA ASP A 91 21.63 -8.84 1.02
C ASP A 91 22.41 -8.08 2.10
N ASP A 92 21.67 -7.30 2.91
CA ASP A 92 22.18 -6.45 3.98
C ASP A 92 21.34 -6.62 5.26
N TRP A 93 21.81 -6.00 6.37
CA TRP A 93 21.13 -6.09 7.66
C TRP A 93 19.71 -5.49 7.63
N ARG A 94 19.45 -4.47 6.78
CA ARG A 94 18.13 -3.85 6.62
C ARG A 94 17.16 -4.83 5.98
N GLY A 95 17.62 -5.56 4.95
CA GLY A 95 16.85 -6.64 4.33
C GLY A 95 16.51 -7.73 5.32
N SER A 96 17.44 -8.09 6.22
CA SER A 96 17.18 -9.08 7.27
C SER A 96 16.12 -8.58 8.24
N LEU A 97 16.22 -7.34 8.75
CA LEU A 97 15.21 -6.75 9.63
C LEU A 97 13.82 -6.70 8.99
N LEU A 98 13.76 -6.33 7.71
CA LEU A 98 12.50 -6.26 6.97
C LEU A 98 11.86 -7.65 6.84
N LEU A 99 12.65 -8.67 6.48
CA LEU A 99 12.16 -10.04 6.36
C LEU A 99 11.71 -10.62 7.71
N ASP A 100 12.45 -10.33 8.79
CA ASP A 100 12.09 -10.75 10.14
C ASP A 100 10.75 -10.11 10.57
N ALA A 101 10.55 -8.82 10.27
CA ALA A 101 9.30 -8.13 10.57
C ALA A 101 8.11 -8.72 9.80
N LEU A 102 8.26 -8.97 8.50
CA LEU A 102 7.22 -9.59 7.67
C LEU A 102 6.90 -11.02 8.14
N THR A 103 7.93 -11.82 8.41
CA THR A 103 7.75 -13.21 8.88
C THR A 103 7.07 -13.24 10.25
N SER A 104 7.42 -12.32 11.16
CA SER A 104 6.77 -12.19 12.47
C SER A 104 5.29 -11.82 12.38
N ALA A 105 4.89 -11.14 11.31
CA ALA A 105 3.48 -10.86 10.99
C ALA A 105 2.75 -12.06 10.33
N GLY A 106 3.38 -13.23 10.22
CA GLY A 106 2.80 -14.43 9.61
C GLY A 106 2.78 -14.43 8.07
N ILE A 107 3.60 -13.58 7.43
CA ILE A 107 3.66 -13.42 5.98
C ILE A 107 4.66 -14.43 5.40
N ASP A 108 4.27 -15.14 4.34
CA ASP A 108 5.18 -16.00 3.57
C ASP A 108 6.09 -15.16 2.68
N THR A 109 7.37 -15.08 3.06
CA THR A 109 8.42 -14.31 2.40
C THR A 109 9.27 -15.12 1.43
N SER A 110 8.91 -16.37 1.14
CA SER A 110 9.68 -17.29 0.29
C SER A 110 9.84 -16.83 -1.16
N TYR A 111 9.03 -15.89 -1.61
CA TYR A 111 9.08 -15.29 -2.95
C TYR A 111 9.86 -13.97 -2.99
N ILE A 112 10.46 -13.53 -1.87
CA ILE A 112 11.30 -12.33 -1.83
C ILE A 112 12.73 -12.71 -2.25
N ILE A 113 13.25 -12.00 -3.24
CA ILE A 113 14.60 -12.22 -3.76
C ILE A 113 15.58 -11.34 -3.00
N ARG A 114 16.67 -11.95 -2.49
CA ARG A 114 17.84 -11.22 -2.00
C ARG A 114 18.83 -10.99 -3.14
N ASP A 115 19.31 -9.75 -3.30
CA ASP A 115 20.29 -9.38 -4.31
C ASP A 115 21.43 -8.57 -3.69
N SER A 116 22.61 -9.17 -3.59
CA SER A 116 23.80 -8.56 -3.00
C SER A 116 24.35 -7.38 -3.78
N SER A 117 23.91 -7.17 -5.02
CA SER A 117 24.29 -6.01 -5.83
C SER A 117 23.50 -4.74 -5.51
N ARG A 118 22.50 -4.84 -4.62
CA ARG A 118 21.56 -3.78 -4.26
C ARG A 118 21.58 -3.52 -2.77
N VAL A 119 21.15 -2.34 -2.36
CA VAL A 119 20.81 -2.04 -0.97
C VAL A 119 19.32 -2.22 -0.77
N THR A 120 18.92 -2.63 0.42
CA THR A 120 17.50 -2.61 0.80
C THR A 120 17.05 -1.15 0.91
N ASN A 121 16.01 -0.77 0.16
CA ASN A 121 15.47 0.57 0.24
C ASN A 121 15.03 0.87 1.67
N THR A 122 15.51 1.97 2.22
CA THR A 122 15.29 2.31 3.64
C THR A 122 15.13 3.81 3.80
N TYR A 123 14.11 4.22 4.52
CA TYR A 123 13.86 5.60 4.87
C TYR A 123 14.10 5.78 6.37
N VAL A 124 15.25 6.37 6.72
CA VAL A 124 15.60 6.65 8.12
C VAL A 124 15.04 8.01 8.50
N LYS A 125 14.22 8.05 9.52
CA LYS A 125 13.59 9.24 10.09
C LYS A 125 14.19 9.55 11.45
N PRO A 126 15.23 10.41 11.53
CA PRO A 126 15.80 10.82 12.82
C PRO A 126 14.80 11.73 13.52
N LEU A 127 14.46 11.39 14.74
CA LEU A 127 13.58 12.15 15.62
C LEU A 127 14.41 12.69 16.78
N ARG A 128 14.23 13.96 17.14
CA ARG A 128 14.92 14.58 18.28
C ARG A 128 13.94 15.03 19.32
N ARG A 129 14.19 14.67 20.58
CA ARG A 129 13.58 15.31 21.74
C ARG A 129 14.63 16.03 22.58
N GLY A 130 14.20 17.12 23.23
CA GLY A 130 15.03 17.92 24.14
C GLY A 130 14.44 17.94 25.53
N ILE A 131 14.51 19.12 26.16
CA ILE A 131 13.95 19.37 27.51
C ILE A 131 12.43 19.40 27.49
N SER A 132 11.84 19.85 26.36
CA SER A 132 10.38 19.85 26.15
C SER A 132 9.92 18.49 25.61
N ASP A 133 8.62 18.21 25.75
CA ASP A 133 7.99 16.99 25.21
C ASP A 133 7.81 17.04 23.69
N VAL A 134 8.24 18.11 23.03
CA VAL A 134 8.16 18.26 21.58
C VAL A 134 9.21 17.38 20.92
N VAL A 135 8.78 16.55 19.99
CA VAL A 135 9.64 15.75 19.12
C VAL A 135 9.74 16.43 17.76
N TYR A 136 10.95 16.65 17.28
CA TYR A 136 11.25 17.22 15.97
C TYR A 136 11.73 16.11 15.03
N GLU A 137 11.25 16.10 13.81
CA GLU A 137 11.78 15.25 12.76
C GLU A 137 12.89 16.01 12.01
N ASP A 138 14.09 15.41 11.96
CA ASP A 138 15.20 15.89 11.16
C ASP A 138 15.05 15.45 9.68
N PRO A 139 15.86 15.97 8.76
CA PRO A 139 15.87 15.52 7.37
C PRO A 139 16.03 14.00 7.27
N ARG A 140 15.15 13.37 6.51
CA ARG A 140 15.14 11.92 6.28
C ARG A 140 16.39 11.49 5.51
N LEU A 141 16.95 10.33 5.86
CA LEU A 141 18.07 9.72 5.16
C LEU A 141 17.55 8.55 4.31
N ASP A 142 17.66 8.68 2.98
CA ASP A 142 17.12 7.72 2.04
C ASP A 142 18.25 6.83 1.48
N PHE A 143 18.14 5.53 1.74
CA PHE A 143 18.98 4.50 1.14
C PHE A 143 18.20 3.85 0.02
N GLU A 144 18.61 4.08 -1.22
CA GLU A 144 17.91 3.59 -2.40
C GLU A 144 18.88 2.96 -3.39
N SER A 145 18.45 1.86 -3.98
CA SER A 145 19.13 1.32 -5.15
C SER A 145 18.81 2.18 -6.38
N ARG A 146 19.86 2.78 -6.98
CA ARG A 146 19.74 3.69 -8.12
C ARG A 146 20.18 3.04 -9.44
N LYS A 147 20.02 1.73 -9.55
CA LYS A 147 20.36 0.94 -10.75
C LYS A 147 19.19 0.05 -11.12
N PRO A 148 18.93 -0.16 -12.41
CA PRO A 148 17.95 -1.13 -12.87
C PRO A 148 18.20 -2.52 -12.27
N VAL A 149 17.14 -3.30 -12.15
CA VAL A 149 17.22 -4.71 -11.78
C VAL A 149 18.02 -5.45 -12.86
N SER A 150 18.93 -6.34 -12.46
CA SER A 150 19.70 -7.14 -13.42
C SER A 150 18.79 -8.15 -14.14
N PRO A 151 19.10 -8.53 -15.39
CA PRO A 151 18.31 -9.54 -16.10
C PRO A 151 18.19 -10.87 -15.34
N ALA A 152 19.23 -11.26 -14.61
CA ALA A 152 19.24 -12.48 -13.81
C ALA A 152 18.28 -12.38 -12.61
N THR A 153 18.25 -11.23 -11.93
CA THR A 153 17.33 -10.96 -10.82
C THR A 153 15.90 -10.81 -11.32
N GLU A 154 15.70 -10.13 -12.46
CA GLU A 154 14.38 -10.03 -13.11
C GLU A 154 13.78 -11.39 -13.44
N GLN A 155 14.58 -12.32 -13.96
CA GLN A 155 14.13 -13.69 -14.25
C GLN A 155 13.71 -14.44 -12.97
N LYS A 156 14.43 -14.24 -11.85
CA LYS A 156 14.03 -14.80 -10.55
C LYS A 156 12.70 -14.20 -10.06
N LEU A 157 12.51 -12.89 -10.22
CA LEU A 157 11.26 -12.21 -9.86
C LEU A 157 10.07 -12.72 -10.70
N LEU A 158 10.25 -12.90 -12.01
CA LEU A 158 9.23 -13.49 -12.90
C LEU A 158 8.85 -14.90 -12.44
N THR A 159 9.84 -15.73 -12.10
CA THR A 159 9.60 -17.08 -11.59
C THR A 159 8.86 -17.05 -10.25
N ALA A 160 9.26 -16.16 -9.33
CA ALA A 160 8.62 -16.00 -8.04
C ALA A 160 7.16 -15.51 -8.19
N LEU A 161 6.91 -14.55 -9.09
CA LEU A 161 5.56 -14.09 -9.42
C LEU A 161 4.67 -15.23 -9.94
N ASP A 162 5.16 -16.04 -10.87
CA ASP A 162 4.39 -17.15 -11.43
C ASP A 162 4.07 -18.23 -10.39
N GLN A 163 5.03 -18.57 -9.55
CA GLN A 163 4.86 -19.52 -8.46
C GLN A 163 3.85 -19.02 -7.41
N MET A 164 3.95 -17.73 -7.02
CA MET A 164 3.01 -17.08 -6.11
C MET A 164 1.61 -17.03 -6.73
N ALA A 165 1.49 -16.60 -7.99
CA ALA A 165 0.21 -16.47 -8.70
C ALA A 165 -0.57 -17.79 -8.78
N ALA A 166 0.11 -18.94 -8.83
CA ALA A 166 -0.52 -20.25 -8.82
C ALA A 166 -1.15 -20.62 -7.46
N GLN A 167 -0.81 -19.92 -6.38
CA GLN A 167 -1.21 -20.28 -5.02
C GLN A 167 -2.21 -19.32 -4.37
N VAL A 168 -2.50 -18.20 -5.02
CA VAL A 168 -3.32 -17.11 -4.46
C VAL A 168 -4.50 -16.79 -5.37
N ASP A 169 -5.54 -16.19 -4.82
CA ASP A 169 -6.75 -15.82 -5.57
C ASP A 169 -6.63 -14.40 -6.14
N VAL A 170 -6.11 -13.48 -5.36
CA VAL A 170 -5.95 -12.06 -5.69
C VAL A 170 -4.50 -11.64 -5.48
N ILE A 171 -3.99 -10.79 -6.38
CA ILE A 171 -2.65 -10.19 -6.27
C ILE A 171 -2.78 -8.67 -6.17
N CYS A 172 -2.26 -8.10 -5.08
CA CYS A 172 -2.02 -6.67 -4.96
C CYS A 172 -0.62 -6.33 -5.50
N VAL A 173 -0.49 -5.19 -6.16
CA VAL A 173 0.78 -4.71 -6.72
C VAL A 173 1.05 -3.31 -6.18
N SER A 174 2.27 -3.09 -5.66
CA SER A 174 2.74 -1.79 -5.19
C SER A 174 3.99 -1.39 -5.99
N ASP A 175 3.79 -0.57 -7.04
CA ASP A 175 4.80 -0.12 -8.03
C ASP A 175 5.14 1.35 -7.74
N GLN A 176 6.05 1.60 -6.78
CA GLN A 176 6.28 2.92 -6.20
C GLN A 176 7.66 3.51 -6.50
N MET A 177 8.61 2.71 -6.99
CA MET A 177 10.01 3.11 -7.10
C MET A 177 10.54 3.04 -8.52
N GLN A 178 11.31 4.05 -8.94
CA GLN A 178 11.89 4.12 -10.28
C GLN A 178 12.77 2.90 -10.63
N TYR A 179 13.54 2.41 -9.65
CA TYR A 179 14.42 1.24 -9.80
C TYR A 179 13.94 0.07 -8.92
N GLY A 180 12.63 -0.05 -8.76
CA GLY A 180 11.96 -1.08 -7.96
C GLY A 180 11.97 -2.46 -8.61
N CYS A 181 11.27 -3.39 -7.97
CA CYS A 181 11.14 -4.75 -8.46
C CYS A 181 10.10 -4.88 -9.59
N ILE A 182 9.23 -3.89 -9.76
CA ILE A 182 8.18 -3.89 -10.79
C ILE A 182 8.77 -3.35 -12.11
N THR A 183 9.53 -4.21 -12.79
CA THR A 183 10.14 -3.89 -14.09
C THR A 183 9.11 -3.92 -15.23
N PRO A 184 9.43 -3.41 -16.44
CA PRO A 184 8.56 -3.54 -17.60
C PRO A 184 8.15 -4.99 -17.90
N ALA A 185 9.05 -5.96 -17.71
CA ALA A 185 8.74 -7.39 -17.89
C ALA A 185 7.74 -7.90 -16.85
N ILE A 186 7.87 -7.48 -15.58
CA ILE A 186 6.91 -7.81 -14.52
C ILE A 186 5.54 -7.17 -14.82
N ARG A 187 5.45 -5.90 -15.26
CA ARG A 187 4.18 -5.25 -15.65
C ARG A 187 3.50 -6.00 -16.80
N THR A 188 4.28 -6.40 -17.80
CA THR A 188 3.78 -7.22 -18.90
C THR A 188 3.22 -8.55 -18.40
N ARG A 189 3.97 -9.25 -17.52
CA ARG A 189 3.54 -10.53 -16.97
C ARG A 189 2.28 -10.42 -16.12
N LEU A 190 2.15 -9.38 -15.31
CA LEU A 190 0.93 -9.09 -14.54
C LEU A 190 -0.28 -8.88 -15.48
N SER A 191 -0.10 -8.13 -16.55
CA SER A 191 -1.16 -7.91 -17.57
C SER A 191 -1.57 -9.22 -18.28
N GLU A 192 -0.62 -10.13 -18.53
CA GLU A 192 -0.90 -11.47 -19.08
C GLU A 192 -1.66 -12.36 -18.09
N LEU A 193 -1.27 -12.34 -16.80
CA LEU A 193 -1.97 -13.05 -15.73
C LEU A 193 -3.41 -12.52 -15.58
N GLY A 194 -3.61 -11.20 -15.64
CA GLY A 194 -4.92 -10.59 -15.63
C GLY A 194 -5.78 -11.04 -16.83
N LYS A 195 -5.19 -11.05 -18.04
CA LYS A 195 -5.85 -11.57 -19.24
C LYS A 195 -6.25 -13.05 -19.13
N ALA A 196 -5.48 -13.83 -18.35
CA ALA A 196 -5.77 -15.22 -18.06
C ALA A 196 -6.80 -15.41 -16.92
N GLY A 197 -7.40 -14.33 -16.42
CA GLY A 197 -8.45 -14.35 -15.39
C GLY A 197 -7.98 -14.21 -13.96
N LYS A 198 -6.70 -13.90 -13.71
CA LYS A 198 -6.22 -13.59 -12.36
C LYS A 198 -6.70 -12.20 -11.93
N THR A 199 -7.30 -12.10 -10.75
CA THR A 199 -7.68 -10.80 -10.17
C THR A 199 -6.42 -10.09 -9.66
N ILE A 200 -6.12 -8.92 -10.23
CA ILE A 200 -4.92 -8.14 -9.90
C ILE A 200 -5.31 -6.68 -9.69
N ILE A 201 -4.85 -6.08 -8.59
CA ILE A 201 -5.06 -4.67 -8.26
C ILE A 201 -3.71 -3.99 -8.20
N VAL A 202 -3.55 -2.91 -8.97
CA VAL A 202 -2.28 -2.20 -9.12
C VAL A 202 -2.37 -0.79 -8.54
N ASP A 203 -1.49 -0.50 -7.61
CA ASP A 203 -1.15 0.84 -7.13
C ASP A 203 0.21 1.21 -7.72
N SER A 204 0.23 2.12 -8.69
CA SER A 204 1.46 2.54 -9.37
C SER A 204 1.56 4.06 -9.43
N ARG A 205 2.67 4.58 -8.93
CA ARG A 205 2.93 6.03 -8.88
C ARG A 205 3.12 6.66 -10.25
N ASP A 206 3.88 6.01 -11.13
CA ASP A 206 4.32 6.61 -12.39
C ASP A 206 3.99 5.78 -13.64
N HIS A 207 3.53 4.52 -13.46
CA HIS A 207 3.36 3.56 -14.56
C HIS A 207 1.94 3.02 -14.70
N VAL A 208 0.94 3.67 -14.11
CA VAL A 208 -0.45 3.19 -14.11
C VAL A 208 -1.01 2.97 -15.53
N THR A 209 -0.51 3.69 -16.54
CA THR A 209 -0.92 3.55 -17.95
C THR A 209 -0.34 2.33 -18.66
N ASP A 210 0.70 1.70 -18.11
CA ASP A 210 1.40 0.56 -18.72
C ASP A 210 0.64 -0.77 -18.52
N TYR A 211 -0.36 -0.78 -17.65
CA TYR A 211 -1.10 -1.97 -17.28
C TYR A 211 -2.35 -2.20 -18.13
N LYS A 212 -2.64 -3.46 -18.42
CA LYS A 212 -3.85 -3.93 -19.13
C LYS A 212 -4.44 -5.14 -18.42
N ASN A 213 -5.74 -5.34 -18.53
CA ASN A 213 -6.45 -6.48 -17.98
C ASN A 213 -6.32 -6.61 -16.45
N VAL A 214 -6.14 -5.51 -15.75
CA VAL A 214 -6.01 -5.44 -14.29
C VAL A 214 -6.78 -4.23 -13.75
N THR A 215 -7.20 -4.29 -12.51
CA THR A 215 -7.74 -3.14 -11.78
C THR A 215 -6.61 -2.18 -11.44
N VAL A 216 -6.71 -0.91 -11.77
CA VAL A 216 -5.74 0.13 -11.39
C VAL A 216 -6.32 1.04 -10.30
N LYS A 217 -5.45 1.54 -9.40
CA LYS A 217 -5.83 2.34 -8.24
C LYS A 217 -4.91 3.57 -8.05
N PRO A 218 -4.86 4.54 -8.93
CA PRO A 218 -4.21 5.82 -8.62
C PRO A 218 -5.05 6.67 -7.63
N ASN A 219 -4.38 7.67 -7.03
CA ASN A 219 -5.08 8.80 -6.43
C ASN A 219 -5.39 9.86 -7.50
N GLU A 220 -6.12 10.95 -7.11
CA GLU A 220 -6.51 12.04 -8.01
C GLU A 220 -5.32 12.74 -8.67
N VAL A 221 -4.19 12.85 -7.95
CA VAL A 221 -2.98 13.51 -8.46
C VAL A 221 -2.28 12.61 -9.49
N GLU A 222 -2.14 11.34 -9.19
CA GLU A 222 -1.56 10.33 -10.10
C GLU A 222 -2.43 10.16 -11.34
N ALA A 223 -3.75 10.11 -11.17
CA ALA A 223 -4.69 10.02 -12.29
C ALA A 223 -4.62 11.26 -13.18
N ALA A 224 -4.62 12.46 -12.61
CA ALA A 224 -4.49 13.71 -13.36
C ALA A 224 -3.15 13.79 -14.13
N ARG A 225 -2.06 13.27 -13.55
CA ARG A 225 -0.76 13.21 -14.21
C ARG A 225 -0.74 12.20 -15.35
N ALA A 226 -1.32 11.00 -15.15
CA ALA A 226 -1.24 9.88 -16.09
C ALA A 226 -2.24 9.98 -17.25
N TYR A 227 -3.43 10.50 -16.99
CA TYR A 227 -4.55 10.49 -17.95
C TYR A 227 -5.09 11.90 -18.30
N GLY A 228 -4.70 12.92 -17.54
CA GLY A 228 -5.11 14.30 -17.71
C GLY A 228 -3.98 15.21 -18.19
N ASN A 229 -4.02 16.46 -17.75
CA ASN A 229 -3.02 17.50 -18.08
C ASN A 229 -2.05 17.80 -16.93
N GLY A 230 -2.05 16.97 -15.87
CA GLY A 230 -1.21 17.10 -14.67
C GLY A 230 -1.78 18.03 -13.59
N THR A 231 -2.89 18.74 -13.85
CA THR A 231 -3.59 19.52 -12.84
C THR A 231 -4.80 18.73 -12.34
N VAL A 232 -4.99 18.64 -11.04
CA VAL A 232 -6.15 17.94 -10.45
C VAL A 232 -7.42 18.76 -10.74
N PRO A 233 -8.35 18.22 -11.54
CA PRO A 233 -9.57 18.92 -11.88
C PRO A 233 -10.67 18.68 -10.82
N ASP A 234 -11.88 19.17 -11.09
CA ASP A 234 -13.03 18.89 -10.24
C ASP A 234 -13.49 17.43 -10.29
N LEU A 235 -14.38 17.02 -9.37
CA LEU A 235 -14.88 15.65 -9.27
C LEU A 235 -15.59 15.18 -10.54
N SER A 236 -16.23 16.06 -11.30
CA SER A 236 -16.90 15.70 -12.55
C SER A 236 -15.90 15.26 -13.62
N GLU A 237 -14.80 16.00 -13.74
CA GLU A 237 -13.73 15.63 -14.68
C GLU A 237 -12.95 14.42 -14.20
N LEU A 238 -12.65 14.31 -12.88
CA LEU A 238 -12.03 13.12 -12.28
C LEU A 238 -12.88 11.85 -12.54
N SER A 239 -14.21 11.97 -12.52
CA SER A 239 -15.08 10.84 -12.85
C SER A 239 -14.95 10.40 -14.30
N ARG A 240 -14.72 11.33 -15.24
CA ARG A 240 -14.44 10.99 -16.65
C ARG A 240 -13.09 10.29 -16.81
N LEU A 241 -12.07 10.78 -16.08
CA LEU A 241 -10.77 10.10 -16.07
C LEU A 241 -10.89 8.67 -15.50
N ALA A 242 -11.69 8.45 -14.46
CA ALA A 242 -11.93 7.11 -13.91
C ALA A 242 -12.61 6.19 -14.94
N ALA A 243 -13.62 6.68 -15.68
CA ALA A 243 -14.25 5.93 -16.76
C ALA A 243 -13.26 5.60 -17.88
N ASP A 244 -12.42 6.57 -18.29
CA ASP A 244 -11.37 6.38 -19.31
C ASP A 244 -10.33 5.35 -18.86
N MET A 245 -9.95 5.34 -17.59
CA MET A 245 -9.07 4.33 -17.01
C MET A 245 -9.67 2.92 -17.12
N ALA A 246 -10.94 2.75 -16.73
CA ALA A 246 -11.63 1.45 -16.83
C ALA A 246 -11.69 0.97 -18.29
N ALA A 247 -12.05 1.87 -19.21
CA ALA A 247 -12.08 1.55 -20.65
C ALA A 247 -10.70 1.14 -21.21
N ARG A 248 -9.62 1.80 -20.76
CA ARG A 248 -8.24 1.53 -21.22
C ARG A 248 -7.67 0.24 -20.65
N THR A 249 -7.99 -0.09 -19.41
CA THR A 249 -7.51 -1.34 -18.77
C THR A 249 -8.37 -2.55 -19.15
N GLY A 250 -9.63 -2.33 -19.50
CA GLY A 250 -10.63 -3.38 -19.73
C GLY A 250 -11.11 -4.04 -18.43
N CYS A 251 -10.90 -3.37 -17.29
CA CYS A 251 -11.26 -3.85 -15.95
C CYS A 251 -11.80 -2.70 -15.09
N THR A 252 -12.29 -3.01 -13.91
CA THR A 252 -12.62 -1.99 -12.89
C THR A 252 -11.43 -1.07 -12.68
N ALA A 253 -11.68 0.23 -12.60
CA ALA A 253 -10.71 1.23 -12.15
C ALA A 253 -11.16 1.85 -10.83
N LEU A 254 -10.22 2.09 -9.96
CA LEU A 254 -10.40 2.79 -8.71
C LEU A 254 -9.68 4.13 -8.78
N MET A 255 -10.22 5.15 -8.13
CA MET A 255 -9.51 6.41 -7.94
C MET A 255 -9.77 6.89 -6.52
N THR A 256 -8.74 6.92 -5.68
CA THR A 256 -8.88 7.45 -4.32
C THR A 256 -8.87 8.98 -4.35
N LEU A 257 -9.73 9.63 -3.54
CA LEU A 257 -10.07 11.05 -3.60
C LEU A 257 -9.93 11.73 -2.22
N GLY A 258 -9.06 11.20 -1.35
CA GLY A 258 -8.89 11.71 0.01
C GLY A 258 -10.21 11.76 0.78
N GLU A 259 -10.57 12.94 1.28
CA GLU A 259 -11.81 13.15 2.04
C GLU A 259 -13.11 12.92 1.23
N ASN A 260 -13.02 12.87 -0.08
CA ASN A 260 -14.15 12.57 -0.97
C ASN A 260 -14.34 11.05 -1.20
N GLY A 261 -13.52 10.20 -0.58
CA GLY A 261 -13.60 8.75 -0.68
C GLY A 261 -12.93 8.18 -1.92
N CYS A 262 -13.67 7.48 -2.77
CA CYS A 262 -13.13 6.93 -4.01
C CYS A 262 -14.18 6.83 -5.12
N PHE A 263 -13.72 6.81 -6.37
CA PHE A 263 -14.50 6.33 -7.51
C PHE A 263 -14.23 4.86 -7.77
N VAL A 264 -15.29 4.12 -8.07
CA VAL A 264 -15.28 2.78 -8.67
C VAL A 264 -15.88 2.93 -10.05
N ALA A 265 -15.11 2.64 -11.08
CA ALA A 265 -15.51 2.78 -12.48
C ALA A 265 -15.40 1.44 -13.20
N ASP A 266 -16.40 1.09 -14.01
CA ASP A 266 -16.44 -0.07 -14.89
C ASP A 266 -17.21 0.25 -16.17
N ASP A 267 -17.59 -0.76 -16.95
CA ASP A 267 -18.37 -0.62 -18.18
C ASP A 267 -19.82 -0.14 -17.95
N THR A 268 -20.32 -0.19 -16.73
CA THR A 268 -21.67 0.30 -16.35
C THR A 268 -21.68 1.76 -15.96
N GLY A 269 -20.52 2.32 -15.60
CA GLY A 269 -20.40 3.73 -15.23
C GLY A 269 -19.42 3.98 -14.09
N VAL A 270 -19.59 5.12 -13.42
CA VAL A 270 -18.75 5.54 -12.29
C VAL A 270 -19.61 5.77 -11.05
N ILE A 271 -19.22 5.12 -9.96
CA ILE A 271 -19.89 5.25 -8.67
C ILE A 271 -18.91 5.84 -7.65
N GLN A 272 -19.32 6.86 -6.92
CA GLN A 272 -18.56 7.42 -5.80
C GLN A 272 -18.94 6.70 -4.50
N CYS A 273 -17.95 6.08 -3.85
CA CYS A 273 -18.03 5.70 -2.44
C CYS A 273 -17.50 6.86 -1.59
N ARG A 274 -18.33 7.38 -0.69
CA ARG A 274 -17.91 8.46 0.23
C ARG A 274 -16.92 7.96 1.26
N ALA A 275 -15.99 8.83 1.68
CA ALA A 275 -15.14 8.55 2.83
C ALA A 275 -15.96 8.59 4.14
N CYS A 276 -15.44 7.91 5.17
CA CYS A 276 -15.95 8.08 6.52
C CYS A 276 -15.57 9.47 7.06
N PRO A 277 -16.47 10.17 7.77
CA PRO A 277 -16.20 11.49 8.34
C PRO A 277 -15.31 11.37 9.59
N VAL A 278 -14.00 11.35 9.40
CA VAL A 278 -13.02 11.19 10.49
C VAL A 278 -12.55 12.55 11.00
N GLU A 279 -12.77 12.81 12.29
CA GLU A 279 -12.34 14.06 12.93
C GLU A 279 -10.82 14.09 13.19
N PRO A 280 -10.15 15.26 13.04
CA PRO A 280 -8.74 15.41 13.41
C PRO A 280 -8.50 15.12 14.91
N PRO A 281 -7.22 14.76 15.32
CA PRO A 281 -6.04 14.70 14.46
C PRO A 281 -6.00 13.43 13.61
N ILE A 282 -5.44 13.53 12.40
CA ILE A 282 -5.31 12.44 11.42
C ILE A 282 -3.91 12.44 10.78
N ASP A 283 -3.46 11.25 10.38
CA ASP A 283 -2.20 11.03 9.66
C ASP A 283 -2.50 10.20 8.41
N PHE A 284 -2.26 10.77 7.24
CA PHE A 284 -2.57 10.11 5.96
C PHE A 284 -1.52 9.10 5.52
N CYS A 285 -0.42 8.96 6.28
CA CYS A 285 0.68 8.07 5.91
C CYS A 285 0.19 6.61 5.80
N GLY A 286 0.32 6.01 4.61
CA GLY A 286 -0.09 4.64 4.36
C GLY A 286 -1.59 4.41 4.12
N ALA A 287 -2.43 5.46 4.05
CA ALA A 287 -3.86 5.32 3.76
C ALA A 287 -4.13 4.63 2.41
N GLY A 288 -3.32 4.94 1.38
CA GLY A 288 -3.39 4.31 0.06
C GLY A 288 -3.05 2.82 0.10
N ASP A 289 -2.02 2.44 0.87
CA ASP A 289 -1.62 1.03 1.08
C ASP A 289 -2.72 0.26 1.82
N THR A 290 -3.32 0.90 2.85
CA THR A 290 -4.45 0.31 3.59
C THR A 290 -5.66 0.11 2.70
N PHE A 291 -5.98 1.10 1.84
CA PHE A 291 -7.07 0.96 0.88
C PHE A 291 -6.81 -0.19 -0.10
N LEU A 292 -5.60 -0.27 -0.69
CA LEU A 292 -5.20 -1.37 -1.58
C LEU A 292 -5.35 -2.73 -0.89
N ALA A 293 -4.85 -2.85 0.33
CA ALA A 293 -4.89 -4.06 1.14
C ALA A 293 -6.35 -4.49 1.45
N GLY A 294 -7.15 -3.56 1.95
CA GLY A 294 -8.55 -3.79 2.27
C GLY A 294 -9.35 -4.21 1.02
N PHE A 295 -9.25 -3.43 -0.05
CA PHE A 295 -9.95 -3.70 -1.30
C PHE A 295 -9.61 -5.07 -1.87
N GLY A 296 -8.30 -5.39 -2.00
CA GLY A 296 -7.86 -6.67 -2.53
C GLY A 296 -8.31 -7.86 -1.68
N THR A 297 -8.20 -7.73 -0.34
CA THR A 297 -8.59 -8.79 0.60
C THR A 297 -10.10 -9.06 0.55
N LEU A 298 -10.91 -8.01 0.46
CA LEU A 298 -12.37 -8.16 0.36
C LEU A 298 -12.80 -8.75 -0.99
N LEU A 299 -12.13 -8.42 -2.10
CA LEU A 299 -12.37 -9.11 -3.37
C LEU A 299 -12.06 -10.61 -3.27
N ALA A 300 -10.96 -11.00 -2.61
CA ALA A 300 -10.63 -12.40 -2.37
C ALA A 300 -11.66 -13.10 -1.45
N ALA A 301 -12.32 -12.35 -0.58
CA ALA A 301 -13.44 -12.82 0.24
C ALA A 301 -14.80 -12.84 -0.49
N GLY A 302 -14.84 -12.53 -1.79
CA GLY A 302 -16.06 -12.57 -2.62
C GLY A 302 -16.91 -11.31 -2.60
N ALA A 303 -16.40 -10.19 -2.08
CA ALA A 303 -17.09 -8.90 -2.16
C ALA A 303 -17.17 -8.41 -3.61
N THR A 304 -18.25 -7.69 -3.94
CA THR A 304 -18.31 -6.89 -5.17
C THR A 304 -17.30 -5.73 -5.10
N PRO A 305 -16.85 -5.16 -6.24
CA PRO A 305 -15.94 -4.01 -6.22
C PRO A 305 -16.47 -2.84 -5.38
N LEU A 306 -17.77 -2.58 -5.41
CA LEU A 306 -18.40 -1.52 -4.62
C LEU A 306 -18.33 -1.80 -3.11
N GLN A 307 -18.67 -3.01 -2.68
CA GLN A 307 -18.58 -3.43 -1.27
C GLN A 307 -17.12 -3.41 -0.78
N ALA A 308 -16.19 -3.91 -1.60
CA ALA A 308 -14.77 -3.88 -1.28
C ALA A 308 -14.25 -2.44 -1.10
N ALA A 309 -14.68 -1.51 -1.96
CA ALA A 309 -14.32 -0.09 -1.86
C ALA A 309 -14.90 0.57 -0.60
N GLN A 310 -16.17 0.29 -0.25
CA GLN A 310 -16.78 0.79 0.99
C GLN A 310 -16.01 0.32 2.24
N ILE A 311 -15.66 -0.98 2.29
CA ILE A 311 -14.92 -1.53 3.43
C ILE A 311 -13.46 -1.05 3.44
N ALA A 312 -12.84 -0.85 2.27
CA ALA A 312 -11.51 -0.25 2.17
C ALA A 312 -11.47 1.20 2.70
N CYS A 313 -12.55 1.98 2.50
CA CYS A 313 -12.70 3.31 3.12
C CYS A 313 -12.77 3.21 4.65
N LEU A 314 -13.45 2.21 5.22
CA LEU A 314 -13.46 1.95 6.67
C LEU A 314 -12.07 1.58 7.18
N CYS A 315 -11.34 0.70 6.48
CA CYS A 315 -9.96 0.36 6.83
C CYS A 315 -9.07 1.62 6.85
N ALA A 316 -9.18 2.48 5.83
CA ALA A 316 -8.45 3.74 5.78
C ALA A 316 -8.84 4.68 6.93
N ALA A 317 -10.13 4.77 7.28
CA ALA A 317 -10.61 5.58 8.41
C ALA A 317 -10.00 5.13 9.75
N VAL A 318 -9.81 3.83 9.94
CA VAL A 318 -9.12 3.27 11.12
C VAL A 318 -7.65 3.70 11.13
N THR A 319 -6.93 3.53 10.01
CA THR A 319 -5.48 3.73 9.99
C THR A 319 -5.08 5.20 10.10
N ILE A 320 -5.82 6.12 9.50
CA ILE A 320 -5.51 7.57 9.58
C ILE A 320 -5.66 8.14 11.00
N LYS A 321 -6.26 7.41 11.94
CA LYS A 321 -6.30 7.77 13.37
C LYS A 321 -5.03 7.35 14.14
N LYS A 322 -4.16 6.54 13.55
CA LYS A 322 -2.92 6.04 14.15
C LYS A 322 -1.76 6.97 13.81
N ILE A 323 -1.59 8.01 14.62
CA ILE A 323 -0.65 9.11 14.38
C ILE A 323 0.81 8.68 14.53
N GLY A 324 1.68 9.15 13.61
CA GLY A 324 3.14 8.96 13.68
C GLY A 324 3.61 7.52 13.39
N THR A 325 2.77 6.73 12.74
CA THR A 325 3.10 5.37 12.29
C THR A 325 2.26 5.00 11.09
N THR A 326 2.77 4.10 10.25
CA THR A 326 1.94 3.42 9.25
C THR A 326 1.08 2.37 9.99
N GLY A 327 -0.17 2.74 10.31
CA GLY A 327 -1.10 1.88 11.03
C GLY A 327 -1.64 0.74 10.17
N THR A 328 -2.23 -0.27 10.82
CA THR A 328 -3.02 -1.32 10.18
C THR A 328 -4.45 -1.31 10.70
N ALA A 329 -5.39 -1.89 9.97
CA ALA A 329 -6.77 -2.03 10.40
C ALA A 329 -7.10 -3.52 10.61
N SER A 330 -7.41 -3.92 11.85
CA SER A 330 -7.92 -5.26 12.15
C SER A 330 -9.41 -5.37 11.81
N ARG A 331 -9.92 -6.60 11.69
CA ARG A 331 -11.35 -6.84 11.45
C ARG A 331 -12.23 -6.24 12.56
N GLU A 332 -11.78 -6.33 13.81
CA GLU A 332 -12.44 -5.79 14.98
C GLU A 332 -12.51 -4.27 14.94
N GLU A 333 -11.41 -3.62 14.55
CA GLU A 333 -11.37 -2.16 14.38
C GLU A 333 -12.25 -1.69 13.21
N VAL A 334 -12.32 -2.47 12.11
CA VAL A 334 -13.20 -2.17 10.96
C VAL A 334 -14.68 -2.26 11.35
N LEU A 335 -15.07 -3.27 12.15
CA LEU A 335 -16.43 -3.37 12.70
C LEU A 335 -16.76 -2.19 13.61
N ALA A 336 -15.87 -1.84 14.53
CA ALA A 336 -16.04 -0.69 15.42
C ALA A 336 -16.12 0.65 14.63
N ALA A 337 -15.36 0.78 13.53
CA ALA A 337 -15.46 1.95 12.66
C ALA A 337 -16.81 2.00 11.93
N TRP A 338 -17.35 0.85 11.52
CA TRP A 338 -18.69 0.80 10.94
C TRP A 338 -19.75 1.30 11.92
N ASP A 339 -19.73 0.81 13.17
CA ASP A 339 -20.65 1.26 14.22
C ASP A 339 -20.52 2.77 14.49
N ALA A 340 -19.33 3.30 14.42
CA ALA A 340 -19.06 4.72 14.72
C ALA A 340 -19.46 5.68 13.57
N TYR A 341 -19.36 5.26 12.31
CA TYR A 341 -19.50 6.15 11.14
C TYR A 341 -20.72 5.85 10.28
N LEU A 342 -21.27 4.64 10.29
CA LEU A 342 -22.33 4.19 9.39
C LEU A 342 -23.52 3.53 10.12
N GLY A 343 -23.36 3.13 11.40
CA GLY A 343 -24.34 2.47 12.24
C GLY A 343 -25.43 3.35 12.86
#